data_1f4d200955e6ed72e0dcea37d944f4e5
#
_entry.id   1f4d200955e6ed72e0dcea37d944f4e5
#
_cell.length_a   1.000
_cell.length_b   1.000
_cell.length_c   1.000
_cell.angle_alpha   90.00
_cell.angle_beta   90.00
_cell.angle_gamma   90.00
#
_symmetry.space_group_name_H-M   'P 1'
#
loop_
_entity.id
_entity.type
_entity.pdbx_description
1 polymer ?
#
loop_
_entity_poly.entity_id
_entity_poly.type
_entity_poly.pdbx_seq_one_letter_code
_entity_poly.pdbx_strand_id
1 'polypeptide(L)'
;GHDLIVSQANNPGVLIKQIKRTQSAEDLKLLRDRLTDIIQSSIHKNIPLFHIYNIASEINLALIKRSVELAILDLGSPPARFAWLCIGSQGRKEQLLLTDQDSILVFEDVVPDKYRDVKDYFLKLAKRSTSNLEKIGYSLCPNGHLGSNTLWCKSLSDWTNQYNSWMNTPGKNSNDLSSIFFDYEMAFGESKIEEAIENVIYKNAKSNTLFFDFLGNDALRNNAPLSFFKKFIIEEEGPNKDKFDIKTRALLPLIDSARLFALSYGIKGVNNTYSRFKQLAIADPRNAEIYINCAEAFLTLSKFRTIEGLKNEDSGQFINLNELNKLDKERLKNALAPMRELEELIKDKFQLTQFS
;
A
#
# COMPACT_ATOMS: atom_id res chain seq x y z
N GLY A 1 -11.84 36.77 -7.64
CA GLY A 1 -12.16 35.90 -8.79
C GLY A 1 -11.08 34.89 -9.12
N HIS A 2 -9.80 35.25 -8.95
CA HIS A 2 -8.67 34.34 -9.28
C HIS A 2 -8.57 33.18 -8.25
N ASP A 3 -8.74 33.46 -6.99
CA ASP A 3 -8.69 32.46 -5.90
C ASP A 3 -9.84 31.45 -6.00
N LEU A 4 -11.01 31.89 -6.51
CA LEU A 4 -12.15 31.00 -6.73
C LEU A 4 -11.91 30.02 -7.89
N ILE A 5 -11.27 30.50 -8.96
CA ILE A 5 -10.93 29.68 -10.14
C ILE A 5 -9.85 28.65 -9.78
N VAL A 6 -8.82 29.07 -9.03
CA VAL A 6 -7.76 28.17 -8.53
C VAL A 6 -8.32 27.16 -7.54
N SER A 7 -9.25 27.56 -6.65
CA SER A 7 -9.95 26.65 -5.73
C SER A 7 -10.84 25.63 -6.48
N GLN A 8 -11.51 26.02 -7.56
CA GLN A 8 -12.30 25.11 -8.38
C GLN A 8 -11.43 24.13 -9.18
N ALA A 9 -10.29 24.58 -9.71
CA ALA A 9 -9.36 23.73 -10.48
C ALA A 9 -8.75 22.61 -9.62
N ASN A 10 -8.62 22.82 -8.30
CA ASN A 10 -8.06 21.85 -7.35
C ASN A 10 -9.14 21.12 -6.53
N ASN A 11 -10.41 21.19 -6.94
CA ASN A 11 -11.47 20.40 -6.33
C ASN A 11 -11.33 18.93 -6.71
N PRO A 12 -11.27 17.97 -5.75
CA PRO A 12 -11.09 16.55 -6.05
C PRO A 12 -12.15 15.98 -6.99
N GLY A 13 -13.41 16.37 -6.83
CA GLY A 13 -14.50 15.91 -7.70
C GLY A 13 -14.37 16.38 -9.14
N VAL A 14 -13.95 17.63 -9.34
CA VAL A 14 -13.66 18.19 -10.68
C VAL A 14 -12.47 17.48 -11.30
N LEU A 15 -11.42 17.24 -10.53
CA LEU A 15 -10.22 16.54 -10.98
C LEU A 15 -10.52 15.11 -11.45
N ILE A 16 -11.33 14.37 -10.71
CA ILE A 16 -11.77 13.02 -11.09
C ILE A 16 -12.56 13.03 -12.40
N LYS A 17 -13.45 14.00 -12.60
CA LYS A 17 -14.19 14.16 -13.86
C LYS A 17 -13.26 14.47 -15.04
N GLN A 18 -12.25 15.29 -14.84
CA GLN A 18 -11.24 15.58 -15.86
C GLN A 18 -10.41 14.35 -16.22
N ILE A 19 -10.02 13.55 -15.23
CA ILE A 19 -9.31 12.29 -15.43
C ILE A 19 -10.12 11.34 -16.30
N LYS A 20 -11.41 11.18 -16.05
CA LYS A 20 -12.31 10.30 -16.84
C LYS A 20 -12.41 10.69 -18.31
N ARG A 21 -12.20 11.97 -18.64
CA ARG A 21 -12.29 12.52 -20.01
C ARG A 21 -10.95 12.60 -20.73
N THR A 22 -9.87 12.42 -20.04
CA THR A 22 -8.50 12.56 -20.58
C THR A 22 -8.18 11.42 -21.53
N GLN A 23 -7.59 11.73 -22.68
CA GLN A 23 -7.33 10.79 -23.77
C GLN A 23 -5.87 10.33 -23.87
N SER A 24 -4.98 10.88 -23.06
CA SER A 24 -3.54 10.55 -23.11
C SER A 24 -2.92 10.46 -21.73
N ALA A 25 -1.89 9.62 -21.59
CA ALA A 25 -1.13 9.51 -20.34
C ALA A 25 -0.37 10.81 -20.02
N GLU A 26 0.07 11.53 -21.02
CA GLU A 26 0.76 12.83 -20.86
C GLU A 26 -0.16 13.87 -20.19
N ASP A 27 -1.43 13.91 -20.60
CA ASP A 27 -2.42 14.79 -19.97
C ASP A 27 -2.80 14.31 -18.56
N LEU A 28 -2.82 13.00 -18.32
CA LEU A 28 -3.01 12.45 -16.98
C LEU A 28 -1.89 12.87 -16.02
N LYS A 29 -0.66 12.99 -16.50
CA LYS A 29 0.46 13.49 -15.70
C LYS A 29 0.18 14.90 -15.16
N LEU A 30 -0.34 15.80 -15.97
CA LEU A 30 -0.70 17.15 -15.52
C LEU A 30 -1.75 17.13 -14.41
N LEU A 31 -2.71 16.22 -14.49
CA LEU A 31 -3.74 16.06 -13.45
C LEU A 31 -3.16 15.45 -12.17
N ARG A 32 -2.19 14.53 -12.29
CA ARG A 32 -1.48 13.99 -11.11
C ARG A 32 -0.67 15.07 -10.41
N ASP A 33 -0.05 15.96 -11.13
CA ASP A 33 0.70 17.10 -10.57
C ASP A 33 -0.23 18.00 -9.72
N ARG A 34 -1.48 18.18 -10.14
CA ARG A 34 -2.50 18.89 -9.33
C ARG A 34 -2.81 18.18 -8.01
N LEU A 35 -2.79 16.84 -7.99
CA LEU A 35 -2.94 16.10 -6.74
C LEU A 35 -1.80 16.42 -5.77
N THR A 36 -0.57 16.50 -6.24
CA THR A 36 0.58 16.92 -5.42
C THR A 36 0.34 18.31 -4.80
N ASP A 37 -0.18 19.25 -5.58
CA ASP A 37 -0.53 20.59 -5.09
C ASP A 37 -1.63 20.54 -4.02
N ILE A 38 -2.65 19.70 -4.21
CA ILE A 38 -3.72 19.49 -3.22
C ILE A 38 -3.15 18.93 -1.92
N ILE A 39 -2.28 17.94 -1.98
CA ILE A 39 -1.64 17.33 -0.80
C ILE A 39 -0.83 18.39 -0.06
N GLN A 40 0.01 19.13 -0.76
CA GLN A 40 0.87 20.17 -0.18
C GLN A 40 0.05 21.27 0.50
N SER A 41 -0.98 21.79 -0.17
CA SER A 41 -1.90 22.78 0.39
C SER A 41 -2.65 22.24 1.60
N SER A 42 -3.11 20.99 1.57
CA SER A 42 -3.85 20.36 2.65
C SER A 42 -2.97 20.18 3.89
N ILE A 43 -1.71 19.78 3.73
CA ILE A 43 -0.75 19.69 4.84
C ILE A 43 -0.48 21.06 5.43
N HIS A 44 -0.28 22.07 4.60
CA HIS A 44 -0.05 23.45 5.04
C HIS A 44 -1.23 24.00 5.86
N LYS A 45 -2.45 23.63 5.49
CA LYS A 45 -3.68 24.01 6.22
C LYS A 45 -3.98 23.13 7.44
N ASN A 46 -3.08 22.23 7.80
CA ASN A 46 -3.25 21.27 8.91
C ASN A 46 -4.51 20.37 8.79
N ILE A 47 -4.91 20.02 7.59
CA ILE A 47 -5.96 19.02 7.38
C ILE A 47 -5.45 17.67 7.90
N PRO A 48 -6.26 16.92 8.69
CA PRO A 48 -5.85 15.61 9.19
C PRO A 48 -5.41 14.68 8.07
N LEU A 49 -4.29 13.99 8.24
CA LEU A 49 -3.69 13.17 7.18
C LEU A 49 -4.62 12.07 6.69
N PHE A 50 -5.47 11.54 7.55
CA PHE A 50 -6.46 10.53 7.17
C PHE A 50 -7.42 11.02 6.08
N HIS A 51 -7.85 12.28 6.15
CA HIS A 51 -8.68 12.89 5.10
C HIS A 51 -7.89 13.11 3.81
N ILE A 52 -6.62 13.48 3.92
CA ILE A 52 -5.74 13.61 2.75
C ILE A 52 -5.54 12.25 2.06
N TYR A 53 -5.38 11.17 2.81
CA TYR A 53 -5.32 9.82 2.28
C TYR A 53 -6.57 9.46 1.47
N ASN A 54 -7.74 9.77 1.98
CA ASN A 54 -9.00 9.46 1.29
C ASN A 54 -9.11 10.19 -0.05
N ILE A 55 -8.77 11.48 -0.09
CA ILE A 55 -8.76 12.28 -1.31
C ILE A 55 -7.73 11.74 -2.30
N ALA A 56 -6.50 11.54 -1.86
CA ALA A 56 -5.42 11.07 -2.71
C ALA A 56 -5.70 9.67 -3.27
N SER A 57 -6.27 8.79 -2.45
CA SER A 57 -6.64 7.44 -2.85
C SER A 57 -7.66 7.43 -3.98
N GLU A 58 -8.71 8.23 -3.89
CA GLU A 58 -9.73 8.34 -4.94
C GLU A 58 -9.15 8.85 -6.26
N ILE A 59 -8.27 9.85 -6.20
CA ILE A 59 -7.65 10.43 -7.39
C ILE A 59 -6.64 9.45 -7.99
N ASN A 60 -5.77 8.82 -7.20
CA ASN A 60 -4.85 7.81 -7.69
C ASN A 60 -5.60 6.63 -8.32
N LEU A 61 -6.68 6.19 -7.72
CA LEU A 61 -7.52 5.11 -8.24
C LEU A 61 -8.13 5.49 -9.60
N ALA A 62 -8.62 6.71 -9.74
CA ALA A 62 -9.15 7.22 -11.00
C ALA A 62 -8.07 7.28 -12.10
N LEU A 63 -6.84 7.69 -11.76
CA LEU A 63 -5.70 7.70 -12.69
C LEU A 63 -5.34 6.30 -13.16
N ILE A 64 -5.30 5.34 -12.24
CA ILE A 64 -5.00 3.94 -12.57
C ILE A 64 -6.11 3.35 -13.43
N LYS A 65 -7.36 3.56 -13.05
CA LYS A 65 -8.52 3.13 -13.84
C LYS A 65 -8.48 3.68 -15.26
N ARG A 66 -8.22 4.98 -15.41
CA ARG A 66 -8.13 5.60 -16.75
C ARG A 66 -6.97 5.06 -17.57
N SER A 67 -5.83 4.79 -16.93
CA SER A 67 -4.69 4.18 -17.60
C SER A 67 -5.02 2.80 -18.19
N VAL A 68 -5.79 2.00 -17.48
CA VAL A 68 -6.29 0.69 -17.96
C VAL A 68 -7.32 0.88 -19.09
N GLU A 69 -8.25 1.81 -18.94
CA GLU A 69 -9.26 2.11 -19.98
C GLU A 69 -8.60 2.56 -21.29
N LEU A 70 -7.60 3.42 -21.24
CA LEU A 70 -6.84 3.85 -22.41
C LEU A 70 -6.10 2.68 -23.08
N ALA A 71 -5.57 1.75 -22.29
CA ALA A 71 -4.93 0.54 -22.82
C ALA A 71 -5.95 -0.38 -23.53
N ILE A 72 -7.15 -0.51 -23.00
CA ILE A 72 -8.24 -1.27 -23.63
C ILE A 72 -8.65 -0.64 -24.97
N LEU A 73 -8.74 0.70 -25.03
CA LEU A 73 -9.06 1.40 -26.27
C LEU A 73 -8.03 1.10 -27.38
N ASP A 74 -6.74 0.99 -27.00
CA ASP A 74 -5.67 0.66 -27.94
C ASP A 74 -5.66 -0.80 -28.38
N LEU A 75 -5.98 -1.74 -27.49
CA LEU A 75 -5.84 -3.17 -27.72
C LEU A 75 -7.12 -3.88 -28.14
N GLY A 76 -8.26 -3.23 -27.99
CA GLY A 76 -9.57 -3.85 -28.21
C GLY A 76 -10.13 -4.52 -26.96
N SER A 77 -11.37 -5.00 -27.07
CA SER A 77 -12.11 -5.56 -25.92
C SER A 77 -11.41 -6.76 -25.29
N PRO A 78 -11.37 -6.85 -23.96
CA PRO A 78 -10.81 -8.01 -23.26
C PRO A 78 -11.55 -9.30 -23.62
N PRO A 79 -10.82 -10.42 -23.79
CA PRO A 79 -11.41 -11.71 -24.16
C PRO A 79 -12.11 -12.42 -23.00
N ALA A 80 -11.97 -11.93 -21.78
CA ALA A 80 -12.54 -12.49 -20.57
C ALA A 80 -12.76 -11.37 -19.54
N ARG A 81 -13.59 -11.65 -18.54
CA ARG A 81 -13.73 -10.75 -17.38
C ARG A 81 -12.44 -10.76 -16.57
N PHE A 82 -12.11 -9.65 -15.98
CA PHE A 82 -10.89 -9.50 -15.19
C PHE A 82 -11.02 -8.42 -14.12
N ALA A 83 -10.05 -8.41 -13.22
CA ALA A 83 -9.85 -7.33 -12.26
C ALA A 83 -8.37 -6.91 -12.22
N TRP A 84 -8.16 -5.60 -12.23
CA TRP A 84 -6.89 -4.99 -11.91
C TRP A 84 -6.91 -4.63 -10.44
N LEU A 85 -6.07 -5.30 -9.64
CA LEU A 85 -5.94 -5.02 -8.22
C LEU A 85 -4.64 -4.28 -7.94
N CYS A 86 -4.75 -3.10 -7.33
CA CYS A 86 -3.60 -2.44 -6.71
C CYS A 86 -3.26 -3.19 -5.44
N ILE A 87 -1.98 -3.41 -5.18
CA ILE A 87 -1.49 -3.98 -3.93
C ILE A 87 -0.52 -3.01 -3.27
N GLY A 88 -0.04 -3.31 -2.07
CA GLY A 88 0.88 -2.44 -1.35
C GLY A 88 0.25 -1.11 -0.95
N SER A 89 0.97 -0.01 -1.10
CA SER A 89 0.55 1.31 -0.60
C SER A 89 -0.77 1.80 -1.19
N GLN A 90 -1.01 1.63 -2.49
CA GLN A 90 -2.30 1.98 -3.09
C GLN A 90 -3.38 0.97 -2.69
N GLY A 91 -3.07 -0.31 -2.57
CA GLY A 91 -3.98 -1.33 -2.03
C GLY A 91 -4.44 -1.02 -0.60
N ARG A 92 -3.62 -0.31 0.17
CA ARG A 92 -3.96 0.19 1.52
C ARG A 92 -4.55 1.61 1.53
N LYS A 93 -4.71 2.25 0.38
CA LYS A 93 -5.14 3.66 0.28
C LYS A 93 -4.21 4.63 1.02
N GLU A 94 -2.92 4.39 0.92
CA GLU A 94 -1.87 5.13 1.65
C GLU A 94 -0.84 5.79 0.72
N GLN A 95 -1.05 5.76 -0.60
CA GLN A 95 -0.12 6.35 -1.56
C GLN A 95 -0.39 7.85 -1.75
N LEU A 96 0.42 8.69 -1.14
CA LEU A 96 0.36 10.16 -1.30
C LEU A 96 1.34 10.66 -2.35
N LEU A 97 2.58 10.23 -2.26
CA LEU A 97 3.66 10.63 -3.17
C LEU A 97 3.72 9.71 -4.39
N LEU A 98 4.41 10.18 -5.44
CA LEU A 98 4.74 9.35 -6.60
C LEU A 98 5.79 8.32 -6.19
N THR A 99 5.33 7.13 -5.89
CA THR A 99 6.15 5.99 -5.49
C THR A 99 5.95 4.83 -6.46
N ASP A 100 6.38 3.63 -6.09
CA ASP A 100 6.29 2.47 -6.95
C ASP A 100 4.85 2.04 -7.20
N GLN A 101 4.59 1.57 -8.42
CA GLN A 101 3.36 0.84 -8.71
C GLN A 101 3.52 -0.61 -8.24
N ASP A 102 2.48 -1.10 -7.56
CA ASP A 102 2.35 -2.51 -7.20
C ASP A 102 0.95 -2.98 -7.64
N SER A 103 0.88 -4.05 -8.41
CA SER A 103 -0.39 -4.52 -8.97
C SER A 103 -0.38 -6.02 -9.25
N ILE A 104 -1.58 -6.58 -9.33
CA ILE A 104 -1.83 -7.91 -9.89
C ILE A 104 -2.98 -7.84 -10.87
N LEU A 105 -3.01 -8.75 -11.84
CA LEU A 105 -4.12 -8.91 -12.75
C LEU A 105 -4.70 -10.31 -12.60
N VAL A 106 -6.01 -10.38 -12.38
CA VAL A 106 -6.77 -11.61 -12.21
C VAL A 106 -7.82 -11.69 -13.30
N PHE A 107 -7.81 -12.73 -14.13
CA PHE A 107 -8.87 -12.94 -15.11
C PHE A 107 -9.70 -14.19 -14.76
N GLU A 108 -10.95 -14.20 -15.19
CA GLU A 108 -11.84 -15.35 -14.96
C GLU A 108 -11.27 -16.62 -15.58
N ASP A 109 -11.65 -17.77 -15.03
CA ASP A 109 -11.25 -19.06 -15.60
C ASP A 109 -11.82 -19.22 -17.00
N VAL A 110 -10.99 -19.70 -17.89
CA VAL A 110 -11.33 -19.97 -19.29
C VAL A 110 -11.00 -21.42 -19.64
N VAL A 111 -11.58 -21.92 -20.71
CA VAL A 111 -11.26 -23.27 -21.20
C VAL A 111 -9.75 -23.39 -21.51
N PRO A 112 -9.13 -24.55 -21.27
CA PRO A 112 -7.67 -24.71 -21.41
C PRO A 112 -7.11 -24.28 -22.76
N ASP A 113 -7.84 -24.54 -23.84
CA ASP A 113 -7.40 -24.19 -25.21
C ASP A 113 -7.29 -22.66 -25.42
N LYS A 114 -8.01 -21.87 -24.67
CA LYS A 114 -7.98 -20.41 -24.77
C LYS A 114 -7.05 -19.73 -23.76
N TYR A 115 -6.56 -20.46 -22.77
CA TYR A 115 -5.80 -19.87 -21.65
C TYR A 115 -4.60 -19.06 -22.13
N ARG A 116 -3.82 -19.59 -23.05
CA ARG A 116 -2.61 -18.91 -23.56
C ARG A 116 -2.96 -17.60 -24.24
N ASP A 117 -3.93 -17.57 -25.11
CA ASP A 117 -4.32 -16.37 -25.87
C ASP A 117 -4.93 -15.31 -24.94
N VAL A 118 -5.72 -15.74 -23.98
CA VAL A 118 -6.30 -14.84 -22.95
C VAL A 118 -5.20 -14.23 -22.09
N LYS A 119 -4.27 -15.04 -21.60
CA LYS A 119 -3.13 -14.56 -20.82
C LYS A 119 -2.25 -13.61 -21.63
N ASP A 120 -1.98 -13.91 -22.89
CA ASP A 120 -1.19 -13.04 -23.77
C ASP A 120 -1.86 -11.67 -23.96
N TYR A 121 -3.18 -11.62 -24.10
CA TYR A 121 -3.90 -10.36 -24.15
C TYR A 121 -3.72 -9.56 -22.84
N PHE A 122 -3.94 -10.17 -21.69
CA PHE A 122 -3.84 -9.50 -20.41
C PHE A 122 -2.41 -9.06 -20.05
N LEU A 123 -1.40 -9.79 -20.48
CA LEU A 123 -0.01 -9.35 -20.36
C LEU A 123 0.25 -8.09 -21.20
N LYS A 124 -0.28 -8.02 -22.41
CA LYS A 124 -0.18 -6.82 -23.25
C LYS A 124 -0.93 -5.64 -22.63
N LEU A 125 -2.13 -5.89 -22.13
CA LEU A 125 -2.94 -4.88 -21.43
C LEU A 125 -2.19 -4.34 -20.21
N ALA A 126 -1.64 -5.22 -19.39
CA ALA A 126 -0.90 -4.84 -18.20
C ALA A 126 0.38 -4.06 -18.53
N LYS A 127 1.12 -4.46 -19.56
CA LYS A 127 2.31 -3.71 -20.03
C LYS A 127 1.94 -2.31 -20.50
N ARG A 128 0.86 -2.17 -21.27
CA ARG A 128 0.41 -0.88 -21.75
C ARG A 128 -0.07 0.02 -20.61
N SER A 129 -0.85 -0.53 -19.69
CA SER A 129 -1.33 0.19 -18.51
C SER A 129 -0.18 0.64 -17.59
N THR A 130 0.77 -0.25 -17.34
CA THR A 130 1.99 0.04 -16.55
C THR A 130 2.82 1.15 -17.21
N SER A 131 2.97 1.11 -18.55
CA SER A 131 3.66 2.16 -19.29
C SER A 131 2.93 3.52 -19.19
N ASN A 132 1.60 3.53 -19.23
CA ASN A 132 0.82 4.75 -19.02
C ASN A 132 1.08 5.32 -17.62
N LEU A 133 1.13 4.47 -16.60
CA LEU A 133 1.40 4.88 -15.21
C LEU A 133 2.84 5.41 -15.03
N GLU A 134 3.83 4.85 -15.73
CA GLU A 134 5.18 5.41 -15.74
C GLU A 134 5.21 6.83 -16.33
N LYS A 135 4.48 7.07 -17.40
CA LYS A 135 4.38 8.40 -18.01
C LYS A 135 3.72 9.42 -17.09
N ILE A 136 2.82 8.98 -16.22
CA ILE A 136 2.20 9.81 -15.17
C ILE A 136 3.22 10.14 -14.08
N GLY A 137 4.19 9.28 -13.83
CA GLY A 137 5.27 9.48 -12.86
C GLY A 137 5.42 8.38 -11.81
N TYR A 138 4.56 7.34 -11.82
CA TYR A 138 4.71 6.21 -10.91
C TYR A 138 5.86 5.31 -11.37
N SER A 139 6.78 5.00 -10.46
CA SER A 139 7.92 4.14 -10.76
C SER A 139 7.50 2.67 -10.86
N LEU A 140 8.27 1.88 -11.59
CA LEU A 140 8.08 0.42 -11.59
C LEU A 140 8.50 -0.16 -10.24
N CYS A 141 7.79 -1.21 -9.80
CA CYS A 141 8.17 -1.94 -8.59
C CYS A 141 9.55 -2.61 -8.77
N PRO A 142 10.53 -2.33 -7.90
CA PRO A 142 11.87 -2.94 -7.99
C PRO A 142 11.84 -4.46 -7.86
N ASN A 143 10.86 -5.00 -7.13
CA ASN A 143 10.68 -6.42 -6.91
C ASN A 143 9.81 -7.10 -8.00
N GLY A 144 9.38 -6.35 -9.01
CA GLY A 144 8.58 -6.87 -10.10
C GLY A 144 7.14 -7.28 -9.72
N HIS A 145 6.58 -6.73 -8.65
CA HIS A 145 5.19 -6.97 -8.25
C HIS A 145 4.24 -6.15 -9.13
N LEU A 146 4.12 -6.55 -10.37
CA LEU A 146 3.35 -5.88 -11.41
C LEU A 146 2.49 -6.87 -12.17
N GLY A 147 1.26 -6.49 -12.52
CA GLY A 147 0.40 -7.27 -13.40
C GLY A 147 0.97 -7.51 -14.81
N SER A 148 1.99 -6.73 -15.20
CA SER A 148 2.75 -6.97 -16.44
C SER A 148 3.79 -8.09 -16.31
N ASN A 149 4.10 -8.53 -15.11
CA ASN A 149 4.92 -9.70 -14.85
C ASN A 149 4.07 -10.97 -15.03
N THR A 150 4.58 -11.93 -15.82
CA THR A 150 3.85 -13.17 -16.09
C THR A 150 3.49 -13.97 -14.84
N LEU A 151 4.25 -13.82 -13.74
CA LEU A 151 3.96 -14.45 -12.45
C LEU A 151 2.71 -13.88 -11.77
N TRP A 152 2.37 -12.62 -12.04
CA TRP A 152 1.32 -11.88 -11.36
C TRP A 152 0.14 -11.52 -12.25
N CYS A 153 0.06 -12.16 -13.43
CA CYS A 153 -1.04 -12.09 -14.39
C CYS A 153 -1.56 -13.50 -14.64
N LYS A 154 -2.62 -13.90 -13.98
CA LYS A 154 -3.13 -15.28 -14.06
C LYS A 154 -4.63 -15.38 -13.83
N SER A 155 -5.16 -16.57 -14.09
CA SER A 155 -6.57 -16.88 -13.85
C SER A 155 -6.92 -16.85 -12.36
N LEU A 156 -8.21 -16.74 -12.07
CA LEU A 156 -8.73 -16.80 -10.70
C LEU A 156 -8.35 -18.13 -10.01
N SER A 157 -8.42 -19.26 -10.73
CA SER A 157 -8.00 -20.55 -10.18
C SER A 157 -6.51 -20.58 -9.84
N ASP A 158 -5.66 -20.04 -10.70
CA ASP A 158 -4.22 -19.99 -10.45
C ASP A 158 -3.89 -19.06 -9.28
N TRP A 159 -4.58 -17.94 -9.15
CA TRP A 159 -4.45 -17.07 -7.98
C TRP A 159 -4.95 -17.74 -6.70
N THR A 160 -6.06 -18.45 -6.77
CA THR A 160 -6.57 -19.25 -5.64
C THR A 160 -5.54 -20.26 -5.16
N ASN A 161 -4.93 -21.00 -6.09
CA ASN A 161 -3.87 -21.95 -5.76
C ASN A 161 -2.64 -21.26 -5.17
N GLN A 162 -2.30 -20.06 -5.66
CA GLN A 162 -1.18 -19.27 -5.14
C GLN A 162 -1.40 -18.87 -3.66
N TYR A 163 -2.56 -18.31 -3.34
CA TYR A 163 -2.89 -17.94 -1.96
C TYR A 163 -2.99 -19.16 -1.05
N ASN A 164 -3.59 -20.26 -1.52
CA ASN A 164 -3.64 -21.51 -0.79
C ASN A 164 -2.22 -22.01 -0.45
N SER A 165 -1.32 -21.98 -1.41
CA SER A 165 0.07 -22.39 -1.21
C SER A 165 0.79 -21.51 -0.21
N TRP A 166 0.70 -20.19 -0.36
CA TRP A 166 1.34 -19.24 0.57
C TRP A 166 0.86 -19.38 2.01
N MET A 167 -0.44 -19.61 2.19
CA MET A 167 -1.06 -19.62 3.52
C MET A 167 -0.99 -20.99 4.21
N ASN A 168 -1.04 -22.09 3.46
CA ASN A 168 -1.04 -23.43 4.02
C ASN A 168 0.35 -24.06 4.13
N THR A 169 1.31 -23.60 3.33
CA THR A 169 2.71 -24.04 3.37
C THR A 169 3.68 -22.85 3.41
N PRO A 170 3.55 -21.95 4.40
CA PRO A 170 4.45 -20.82 4.51
C PRO A 170 5.88 -21.32 4.70
N GLY A 171 6.84 -20.68 4.02
CA GLY A 171 8.25 -21.02 4.10
C GLY A 171 8.76 -22.02 3.05
N LYS A 172 7.91 -22.87 2.48
CA LYS A 172 8.34 -23.82 1.42
C LYS A 172 8.44 -23.19 0.04
N ASN A 173 7.54 -22.24 -0.26
CA ASN A 173 7.49 -21.48 -1.51
C ASN A 173 7.54 -19.98 -1.24
N SER A 174 8.25 -19.58 -0.19
CA SER A 174 8.23 -18.22 0.36
C SER A 174 9.04 -17.22 -0.44
N ASN A 175 9.86 -17.67 -1.40
CA ASN A 175 10.68 -16.74 -2.20
C ASN A 175 9.82 -15.73 -2.99
N ASP A 176 8.58 -16.07 -3.29
CA ASP A 176 7.63 -15.22 -4.02
C ASP A 176 6.61 -14.53 -3.11
N LEU A 177 6.56 -14.90 -1.82
CA LEU A 177 5.60 -14.32 -0.88
C LEU A 177 6.08 -12.94 -0.40
N SER A 178 5.32 -11.94 -0.76
CA SER A 178 5.37 -10.63 -0.12
C SER A 178 4.04 -10.37 0.57
N SER A 179 4.08 -9.91 1.81
CA SER A 179 2.87 -9.64 2.58
C SER A 179 1.97 -8.56 1.96
N ILE A 180 2.48 -7.76 1.03
CA ILE A 180 1.69 -6.76 0.29
C ILE A 180 0.59 -7.38 -0.59
N PHE A 181 0.68 -8.67 -0.95
CA PHE A 181 -0.38 -9.37 -1.69
C PHE A 181 -1.68 -9.52 -0.88
N PHE A 182 -1.66 -9.29 0.42
CA PHE A 182 -2.83 -9.28 1.29
C PHE A 182 -3.43 -7.87 1.46
N ASP A 183 -2.86 -6.87 0.82
CA ASP A 183 -3.33 -5.49 0.80
C ASP A 183 -3.74 -5.11 -0.62
N TYR A 184 -5.00 -5.19 -0.93
CA TYR A 184 -5.49 -5.03 -2.30
C TYR A 184 -6.70 -4.10 -2.38
N GLU A 185 -6.81 -3.43 -3.51
CA GLU A 185 -7.94 -2.58 -3.88
C GLU A 185 -8.15 -2.67 -5.39
N MET A 186 -9.38 -2.94 -5.82
CA MET A 186 -9.69 -2.98 -7.25
C MET A 186 -9.70 -1.58 -7.85
N ALA A 187 -8.91 -1.39 -8.91
CA ALA A 187 -8.92 -0.17 -9.70
C ALA A 187 -9.84 -0.26 -10.91
N PHE A 188 -9.94 -1.43 -11.51
CA PHE A 188 -10.76 -1.67 -12.70
C PHE A 188 -11.22 -3.14 -12.77
N GLY A 189 -12.43 -3.37 -13.22
CA GLY A 189 -12.92 -4.70 -13.58
C GLY A 189 -14.09 -5.18 -12.74
N GLU A 190 -14.15 -6.49 -12.54
CA GLU A 190 -15.28 -7.18 -11.94
C GLU A 190 -15.12 -7.32 -10.42
N SER A 191 -16.01 -6.71 -9.65
CA SER A 191 -15.99 -6.78 -8.18
C SER A 191 -16.10 -8.21 -7.63
N LYS A 192 -16.78 -9.10 -8.34
CA LYS A 192 -16.90 -10.51 -7.95
C LYS A 192 -15.55 -11.24 -7.94
N ILE A 193 -14.60 -10.83 -8.77
CA ILE A 193 -13.24 -11.39 -8.78
C ILE A 193 -12.48 -10.94 -7.52
N GLU A 194 -12.59 -9.68 -7.14
CA GLU A 194 -12.02 -9.18 -5.89
C GLU A 194 -12.61 -9.90 -4.68
N GLU A 195 -13.94 -10.07 -4.63
CA GLU A 195 -14.63 -10.81 -3.58
C GLU A 195 -14.16 -12.27 -3.50
N ALA A 196 -13.92 -12.91 -4.63
CA ALA A 196 -13.41 -14.29 -4.68
C ALA A 196 -12.01 -14.38 -4.08
N ILE A 197 -11.13 -13.44 -4.36
CA ILE A 197 -9.78 -13.35 -3.75
C ILE A 197 -9.91 -13.14 -2.23
N GLU A 198 -10.75 -12.23 -1.79
CA GLU A 198 -11.00 -12.00 -0.36
C GLU A 198 -11.48 -13.28 0.33
N ASN A 199 -12.43 -13.98 -0.26
CA ASN A 199 -12.95 -15.24 0.30
C ASN A 199 -11.88 -16.30 0.44
N VAL A 200 -10.98 -16.44 -0.52
CA VAL A 200 -9.84 -17.38 -0.46
C VAL A 200 -8.92 -17.03 0.70
N ILE A 201 -8.56 -15.76 0.84
CA ILE A 201 -7.66 -15.28 1.90
C ILE A 201 -8.26 -15.57 3.28
N TYR A 202 -9.50 -15.15 3.53
CA TYR A 202 -10.12 -15.28 4.85
C TYR A 202 -10.53 -16.72 5.19
N LYS A 203 -10.86 -17.55 4.20
CA LYS A 203 -11.04 -18.99 4.39
C LYS A 203 -9.76 -19.65 4.88
N ASN A 204 -8.61 -19.33 4.26
CA ASN A 204 -7.32 -19.89 4.65
C ASN A 204 -6.76 -19.27 5.94
N ALA A 205 -7.15 -18.05 6.29
CA ALA A 205 -6.72 -17.38 7.51
C ALA A 205 -7.37 -17.99 8.76
N LYS A 206 -8.57 -18.55 8.63
CA LYS A 206 -9.32 -19.09 9.77
C LYS A 206 -8.54 -20.21 10.47
N SER A 207 -8.19 -19.96 11.74
CA SER A 207 -7.45 -20.93 12.59
C SER A 207 -6.09 -21.37 12.03
N ASN A 208 -5.47 -20.58 11.19
CA ASN A 208 -4.20 -20.91 10.54
C ASN A 208 -3.01 -20.40 11.38
N THR A 209 -2.71 -21.10 12.46
CA THR A 209 -1.61 -20.72 13.37
C THR A 209 -0.25 -20.69 12.70
N LEU A 210 0.03 -21.61 11.79
CA LEU A 210 1.31 -21.68 11.09
C LEU A 210 1.57 -20.43 10.23
N PHE A 211 0.55 -19.97 9.53
CA PHE A 211 0.64 -18.76 8.71
C PHE A 211 0.85 -17.50 9.56
N PHE A 212 0.13 -17.39 10.68
CA PHE A 212 0.27 -16.24 11.58
C PHE A 212 1.60 -16.25 12.34
N ASP A 213 2.11 -17.41 12.71
CA ASP A 213 3.47 -17.52 13.28
C ASP A 213 4.52 -17.07 12.26
N PHE A 214 4.36 -17.43 11.00
CA PHE A 214 5.24 -16.97 9.92
C PHE A 214 5.17 -15.45 9.74
N LEU A 215 3.97 -14.88 9.62
CA LEU A 215 3.79 -13.43 9.49
C LEU A 215 4.26 -12.67 10.73
N GLY A 216 4.04 -13.23 11.92
CA GLY A 216 4.48 -12.64 13.19
C GLY A 216 6.01 -12.56 13.28
N ASN A 217 6.69 -13.63 12.94
CA ASN A 217 8.15 -13.64 12.87
C ASN A 217 8.68 -12.65 11.82
N ASP A 218 8.02 -12.56 10.67
CA ASP A 218 8.39 -11.61 9.63
C ASP A 218 8.21 -10.16 10.10
N ALA A 219 7.12 -9.84 10.76
CA ALA A 219 6.87 -8.51 11.33
C ALA A 219 7.91 -8.11 12.39
N LEU A 220 8.41 -9.08 13.18
CA LEU A 220 9.42 -8.84 14.22
C LEU A 220 10.85 -8.71 13.68
N ARG A 221 11.11 -9.06 12.41
CA ARG A 221 12.43 -8.90 11.78
C ARG A 221 12.77 -7.46 11.42
N ASN A 222 11.80 -6.57 11.49
CA ASN A 222 12.03 -5.17 11.18
C ASN A 222 13.10 -4.57 12.11
N ASN A 223 13.98 -3.75 11.55
CA ASN A 223 15.02 -3.09 12.29
C ASN A 223 14.46 -2.07 13.30
N ALA A 224 15.03 -2.04 14.49
CA ALA A 224 14.61 -1.09 15.52
C ALA A 224 14.86 0.37 15.08
N PRO A 225 13.94 1.30 15.41
CA PRO A 225 14.12 2.72 15.11
C PRO A 225 15.03 3.46 16.08
N LEU A 226 15.09 2.99 17.32
CA LEU A 226 15.86 3.60 18.41
C LEU A 226 16.81 2.59 19.03
N SER A 227 18.00 3.08 19.43
CA SER A 227 18.97 2.33 20.22
C SER A 227 18.48 2.12 21.66
N PHE A 228 19.20 1.31 22.42
CA PHE A 228 18.98 1.12 23.87
C PHE A 228 18.91 2.47 24.62
N PHE A 229 19.73 3.44 24.22
CA PHE A 229 19.74 4.78 24.80
C PHE A 229 18.69 5.75 24.20
N LYS A 230 17.69 5.23 23.51
CA LYS A 230 16.63 6.01 22.85
C LYS A 230 17.13 7.05 21.84
N LYS A 231 18.28 6.76 21.21
CA LYS A 231 18.78 7.57 20.09
C LYS A 231 18.31 6.99 18.78
N PHE A 232 18.01 7.86 17.81
CA PHE A 232 17.67 7.41 16.46
C PHE A 232 18.81 6.58 15.87
N ILE A 233 18.46 5.43 15.28
CA ILE A 233 19.40 4.64 14.50
C ILE A 233 19.37 5.18 13.08
N ILE A 234 20.50 5.70 12.63
CA ILE A 234 20.68 6.33 11.32
C ILE A 234 21.50 5.43 10.40
N GLU A 235 21.44 5.72 9.09
CA GLU A 235 22.27 5.01 8.10
C GLU A 235 23.75 5.37 8.28
N GLU A 236 24.60 4.37 8.31
CA GLU A 236 26.03 4.54 8.57
C GLU A 236 26.84 4.77 7.29
N GLU A 237 26.32 4.30 6.15
CA GLU A 237 27.01 4.31 4.86
C GLU A 237 26.04 4.69 3.70
N GLY A 238 26.63 4.94 2.54
CA GLY A 238 25.88 5.17 1.31
C GLY A 238 25.33 6.58 1.15
N PRO A 239 24.46 6.80 0.14
CA PRO A 239 23.95 8.13 -0.20
C PRO A 239 23.00 8.72 0.86
N ASN A 240 22.47 7.89 1.75
CA ASN A 240 21.56 8.29 2.83
C ASN A 240 22.23 8.29 4.21
N LYS A 241 23.56 8.30 4.24
CA LYS A 241 24.32 8.38 5.48
C LYS A 241 23.83 9.52 6.37
N ASP A 242 23.78 9.26 7.67
CA ASP A 242 23.31 10.18 8.73
C ASP A 242 21.81 10.51 8.69
N LYS A 243 21.02 9.85 7.82
CA LYS A 243 19.57 9.99 7.76
C LYS A 243 18.85 8.82 8.44
N PHE A 244 17.63 9.09 8.91
CA PHE A 244 16.75 8.10 9.53
C PHE A 244 15.82 7.48 8.50
N ASP A 245 15.83 6.16 8.35
CA ASP A 245 14.93 5.41 7.47
C ASP A 245 13.58 5.22 8.16
N ILE A 246 12.69 6.20 7.98
CA ILE A 246 11.36 6.19 8.58
C ILE A 246 10.46 5.11 7.97
N LYS A 247 10.65 4.77 6.70
CA LYS A 247 9.88 3.72 6.04
C LYS A 247 10.16 2.36 6.65
N THR A 248 11.41 1.94 6.66
CA THR A 248 11.80 0.58 7.05
C THR A 248 11.78 0.40 8.58
N ARG A 249 12.18 1.42 9.33
CA ARG A 249 12.32 1.32 10.78
C ARG A 249 11.08 1.70 11.58
N ALA A 250 10.15 2.42 10.97
CA ALA A 250 8.97 2.92 11.68
C ALA A 250 7.64 2.54 11.01
N LEU A 251 7.46 2.85 9.73
CA LEU A 251 6.20 2.63 9.04
C LEU A 251 5.93 1.17 8.71
N LEU A 252 6.88 0.44 8.13
CA LEU A 252 6.70 -0.97 7.80
C LEU A 252 6.37 -1.84 9.01
N PRO A 253 7.01 -1.69 10.17
CA PRO A 253 6.60 -2.43 11.36
C PRO A 253 5.14 -2.23 11.76
N LEU A 254 4.63 -1.01 11.67
CA LEU A 254 3.22 -0.70 11.94
C LEU A 254 2.29 -1.29 10.88
N ILE A 255 2.65 -1.16 9.61
CA ILE A 255 1.89 -1.70 8.48
C ILE A 255 1.78 -3.22 8.57
N ASP A 256 2.91 -3.90 8.77
CA ASP A 256 2.98 -5.37 8.86
C ASP A 256 2.20 -5.89 10.08
N SER A 257 2.31 -5.21 11.20
CA SER A 257 1.58 -5.56 12.43
C SER A 257 0.08 -5.37 12.27
N ALA A 258 -0.37 -4.26 11.70
CA ALA A 258 -1.79 -4.03 11.46
C ALA A 258 -2.39 -5.10 10.54
N ARG A 259 -1.67 -5.49 9.48
CA ARG A 259 -2.08 -6.58 8.58
C ARG A 259 -2.19 -7.91 9.31
N LEU A 260 -1.16 -8.27 10.04
CA LEU A 260 -1.11 -9.51 10.82
C LEU A 260 -2.32 -9.63 11.75
N PHE A 261 -2.57 -8.63 12.56
CA PHE A 261 -3.70 -8.64 13.49
C PHE A 261 -5.05 -8.60 12.77
N ALA A 262 -5.20 -7.79 11.73
CA ALA A 262 -6.44 -7.72 10.95
C ALA A 262 -6.81 -9.06 10.32
N LEU A 263 -5.86 -9.74 9.71
CA LEU A 263 -6.06 -11.08 9.15
C LEU A 263 -6.40 -12.09 10.25
N SER A 264 -5.72 -12.04 11.39
CA SER A 264 -5.94 -12.97 12.51
C SER A 264 -7.31 -12.80 13.17
N TYR A 265 -7.84 -11.59 13.22
CA TYR A 265 -9.18 -11.29 13.73
C TYR A 265 -10.28 -11.36 12.67
N GLY A 266 -9.94 -11.69 11.44
CA GLY A 266 -10.92 -11.81 10.35
C GLY A 266 -11.56 -10.46 9.95
N ILE A 267 -10.84 -9.36 10.08
CA ILE A 267 -11.31 -8.03 9.70
C ILE A 267 -11.21 -7.90 8.18
N LYS A 268 -12.36 -7.91 7.51
CA LYS A 268 -12.50 -7.83 6.05
C LYS A 268 -12.78 -6.41 5.57
N GLY A 269 -12.41 -6.11 4.33
CA GLY A 269 -12.76 -4.87 3.65
C GLY A 269 -12.05 -3.62 4.17
N VAL A 270 -11.03 -3.79 5.02
CA VAL A 270 -10.25 -2.70 5.62
C VAL A 270 -8.78 -2.99 5.41
N ASN A 271 -8.15 -2.31 4.46
CA ASN A 271 -6.73 -2.50 4.14
C ASN A 271 -5.85 -1.35 4.64
N ASN A 272 -6.41 -0.16 4.86
CA ASN A 272 -5.68 0.99 5.38
C ASN A 272 -5.17 0.72 6.80
N THR A 273 -3.92 1.04 7.06
CA THR A 273 -3.24 0.76 8.34
C THR A 273 -3.91 1.48 9.52
N TYR A 274 -4.20 2.77 9.38
CA TYR A 274 -4.92 3.52 10.42
C TYR A 274 -6.28 2.90 10.72
N SER A 275 -7.06 2.60 9.69
CA SER A 275 -8.39 2.00 9.82
C SER A 275 -8.33 0.59 10.41
N ARG A 276 -7.34 -0.22 10.04
CA ARG A 276 -7.10 -1.54 10.65
C ARG A 276 -6.87 -1.42 12.15
N PHE A 277 -6.02 -0.53 12.61
CA PHE A 277 -5.79 -0.31 14.03
C PHE A 277 -7.06 0.16 14.76
N LYS A 278 -7.85 1.04 14.15
CA LYS A 278 -9.13 1.50 14.74
C LYS A 278 -10.12 0.35 14.86
N GLN A 279 -10.23 -0.53 13.87
CA GLN A 279 -11.07 -1.71 13.93
C GLN A 279 -10.56 -2.74 14.94
N LEU A 280 -9.26 -2.89 15.07
CA LEU A 280 -8.64 -3.77 16.06
C LEU A 280 -8.96 -3.34 17.50
N ALA A 281 -9.01 -2.03 17.77
CA ALA A 281 -9.40 -1.51 19.07
C ALA A 281 -10.84 -1.92 19.47
N ILE A 282 -11.71 -2.09 18.47
CA ILE A 282 -13.08 -2.58 18.67
C ILE A 282 -13.11 -4.11 18.83
N ALA A 283 -12.38 -4.83 17.98
CA ALA A 283 -12.36 -6.30 17.96
C ALA A 283 -11.63 -6.90 19.15
N ASP A 284 -10.65 -6.21 19.71
CA ASP A 284 -9.84 -6.62 20.86
C ASP A 284 -9.78 -5.50 21.91
N PRO A 285 -10.86 -5.29 22.67
CA PRO A 285 -10.97 -4.18 23.63
C PRO A 285 -9.91 -4.17 24.72
N ARG A 286 -9.36 -5.33 25.08
CA ARG A 286 -8.32 -5.44 26.10
C ARG A 286 -7.04 -4.70 25.73
N ASN A 287 -6.76 -4.64 24.44
CA ASN A 287 -5.57 -4.00 23.88
C ASN A 287 -5.91 -2.71 23.08
N ALA A 288 -7.11 -2.17 23.29
CA ALA A 288 -7.59 -1.00 22.52
C ALA A 288 -6.65 0.19 22.59
N GLU A 289 -6.06 0.47 23.76
CA GLU A 289 -5.13 1.60 23.92
C GLU A 289 -3.89 1.45 23.06
N ILE A 290 -3.31 0.25 22.98
CA ILE A 290 -2.14 -0.03 22.13
C ILE A 290 -2.49 0.24 20.65
N TYR A 291 -3.61 -0.29 20.18
CA TYR A 291 -4.04 -0.11 18.78
C TYR A 291 -4.34 1.35 18.45
N ILE A 292 -5.00 2.09 19.34
CA ILE A 292 -5.29 3.51 19.15
C ILE A 292 -3.98 4.32 19.09
N ASN A 293 -3.04 4.03 19.98
CA ASN A 293 -1.74 4.70 19.97
C ASN A 293 -0.95 4.40 18.70
N CYS A 294 -1.01 3.17 18.19
CA CYS A 294 -0.39 2.79 16.93
C CYS A 294 -1.06 3.47 15.73
N ALA A 295 -2.39 3.63 15.74
CA ALA A 295 -3.11 4.34 14.70
C ALA A 295 -2.64 5.81 14.60
N GLU A 296 -2.56 6.51 15.72
CA GLU A 296 -2.09 7.88 15.78
C GLU A 296 -0.59 7.99 15.42
N ALA A 297 0.22 7.06 15.89
CA ALA A 297 1.64 6.98 15.54
C ALA A 297 1.83 6.84 14.02
N PHE A 298 1.06 5.97 13.38
CA PHE A 298 1.09 5.78 11.93
C PHE A 298 0.83 7.10 11.19
N LEU A 299 -0.20 7.86 11.57
CA LEU A 299 -0.50 9.14 10.94
C LEU A 299 0.61 10.16 11.15
N THR A 300 1.16 10.25 12.36
CA THR A 300 2.25 11.17 12.67
C THR A 300 3.50 10.86 11.86
N LEU A 301 3.91 9.59 11.83
CA LEU A 301 5.08 9.13 11.07
C LEU A 301 4.89 9.33 9.56
N SER A 302 3.70 9.04 9.06
CA SER A 302 3.36 9.24 7.65
C SER A 302 3.38 10.72 7.26
N LYS A 303 2.99 11.62 8.16
CA LYS A 303 3.07 13.07 7.95
C LYS A 303 4.52 13.54 7.83
N PHE A 304 5.42 13.07 8.70
CA PHE A 304 6.85 13.34 8.59
C PHE A 304 7.41 12.88 7.24
N ARG A 305 7.09 11.67 6.84
CA ARG A 305 7.51 11.11 5.55
C ARG A 305 7.00 11.96 4.38
N THR A 306 5.74 12.34 4.40
CA THR A 306 5.11 13.10 3.32
C THR A 306 5.72 14.48 3.18
N ILE A 307 5.95 15.19 4.29
CA ILE A 307 6.59 16.51 4.28
C ILE A 307 8.01 16.42 3.73
N GLU A 308 8.79 15.42 4.17
CA GLU A 308 10.14 15.20 3.68
C GLU A 308 10.17 14.90 2.17
N GLY A 309 9.27 14.04 1.72
CA GLY A 309 9.16 13.70 0.30
C GLY A 309 8.72 14.87 -0.59
N LEU A 310 7.81 15.70 -0.13
CA LEU A 310 7.40 16.91 -0.84
C LEU A 310 8.56 17.93 -0.93
N LYS A 311 9.34 18.06 0.14
CA LYS A 311 10.49 18.95 0.19
C LYS A 311 11.60 18.52 -0.76
N ASN A 312 11.91 17.22 -0.79
CA ASN A 312 13.01 16.65 -1.56
C ASN A 312 12.59 16.14 -2.93
N GLU A 313 11.29 16.20 -3.27
CA GLU A 313 10.74 15.64 -4.50
C GLU A 313 11.07 14.15 -4.68
N ASP A 314 10.97 13.39 -3.58
CA ASP A 314 11.22 11.94 -3.55
C ASP A 314 10.15 11.18 -2.74
N SER A 315 10.43 9.93 -2.35
CA SER A 315 9.51 9.09 -1.59
C SER A 315 9.40 9.45 -0.09
N GLY A 316 10.24 10.35 0.41
CA GLY A 316 10.31 10.72 1.82
C GLY A 316 10.81 9.62 2.75
N GLN A 317 11.44 8.57 2.23
CA GLN A 317 11.91 7.43 3.02
C GLN A 317 12.96 7.81 4.07
N PHE A 318 13.85 8.73 3.73
CA PHE A 318 15.00 9.09 4.57
C PHE A 318 14.86 10.52 5.11
N ILE A 319 14.76 10.63 6.43
CA ILE A 319 14.59 11.91 7.13
C ILE A 319 15.95 12.46 7.54
N ASN A 320 16.26 13.69 7.14
CA ASN A 320 17.40 14.42 7.63
C ASN A 320 17.06 15.02 9.00
N LEU A 321 17.49 14.36 10.06
CA LEU A 321 17.20 14.77 11.44
C LEU A 321 17.80 16.13 11.80
N ASN A 322 18.89 16.53 11.15
CA ASN A 322 19.54 17.82 11.42
C ASN A 322 18.70 19.02 10.95
N GLU A 323 17.78 18.80 10.03
CA GLU A 323 16.85 19.84 9.54
C GLU A 323 15.59 19.96 10.41
N LEU A 324 15.36 19.02 11.33
CA LEU A 324 14.26 19.09 12.29
C LEU A 324 14.64 19.93 13.50
N ASN A 325 13.70 20.76 13.96
CA ASN A 325 13.83 21.45 15.23
C ASN A 325 13.68 20.46 16.40
N LYS A 326 13.99 20.91 17.62
CA LYS A 326 13.94 20.08 18.83
C LYS A 326 12.54 19.49 19.07
N LEU A 327 11.51 20.30 18.88
CA LEU A 327 10.12 19.89 19.08
C LEU A 327 9.70 18.79 18.10
N ASP A 328 10.05 18.92 16.82
CA ASP A 328 9.74 17.92 15.81
C ASP A 328 10.51 16.62 16.03
N LYS A 329 11.77 16.69 16.47
CA LYS A 329 12.53 15.49 16.87
C LYS A 329 11.86 14.74 18.02
N GLU A 330 11.36 15.47 19.02
CA GLU A 330 10.63 14.87 20.13
C GLU A 330 9.30 14.27 19.70
N ARG A 331 8.56 14.94 18.81
CA ARG A 331 7.32 14.40 18.24
C ARG A 331 7.57 13.11 17.46
N LEU A 332 8.62 13.10 16.64
CA LEU A 332 9.02 11.91 15.90
C LEU A 332 9.36 10.75 16.84
N LYS A 333 10.17 11.02 17.86
CA LYS A 333 10.55 10.04 18.87
C LYS A 333 9.35 9.50 19.65
N ASN A 334 8.44 10.37 20.07
CA ASN A 334 7.24 9.98 20.80
C ASN A 334 6.30 9.11 19.95
N ALA A 335 6.24 9.35 18.65
CA ALA A 335 5.48 8.51 17.73
C ALA A 335 6.02 7.08 17.61
N LEU A 336 7.28 6.85 17.98
CA LEU A 336 7.88 5.50 17.99
C LEU A 336 7.61 4.72 19.29
N ALA A 337 7.13 5.38 20.34
CA ALA A 337 6.94 4.76 21.64
C ALA A 337 5.96 3.56 21.64
N PRO A 338 4.82 3.57 20.90
CA PRO A 338 3.89 2.44 20.90
C PRO A 338 4.45 1.16 20.25
N MET A 339 5.52 1.26 19.46
CA MET A 339 6.04 0.12 18.70
C MET A 339 6.53 -1.02 19.59
N ARG A 340 7.13 -0.70 20.74
CA ARG A 340 7.63 -1.71 21.68
C ARG A 340 6.49 -2.53 22.31
N GLU A 341 5.42 -1.86 22.73
CA GLU A 341 4.25 -2.55 23.27
C GLU A 341 3.56 -3.40 22.21
N LEU A 342 3.54 -2.93 20.97
CA LEU A 342 3.01 -3.68 19.84
C LEU A 342 3.82 -4.95 19.58
N GLU A 343 5.15 -4.88 19.60
CA GLU A 343 6.03 -6.04 19.46
C GLU A 343 5.79 -7.08 20.57
N GLU A 344 5.67 -6.65 21.82
CA GLU A 344 5.34 -7.55 22.94
C GLU A 344 3.96 -8.20 22.74
N LEU A 345 2.99 -7.45 22.27
CA LEU A 345 1.66 -7.97 21.97
C LEU A 345 1.69 -9.04 20.86
N ILE A 346 2.50 -8.86 19.83
CA ILE A 346 2.70 -9.86 18.76
C ILE A 346 3.31 -11.14 19.35
N LYS A 347 4.35 -11.02 20.16
CA LYS A 347 5.00 -12.18 20.80
C LYS A 347 4.03 -12.96 21.66
N ASP A 348 3.24 -12.27 22.46
CA ASP A 348 2.28 -12.89 23.38
C ASP A 348 1.14 -13.57 22.61
N LYS A 349 0.55 -12.89 21.63
CA LYS A 349 -0.60 -13.42 20.91
C LYS A 349 -0.26 -14.62 20.03
N PHE A 350 0.87 -14.59 19.35
CA PHE A 350 1.28 -15.64 18.42
C PHE A 350 2.29 -16.61 19.06
N GLN A 351 2.50 -16.50 20.37
CA GLN A 351 3.39 -17.38 21.15
C GLN A 351 4.78 -17.53 20.52
N LEU A 352 5.27 -16.43 19.96
CA LEU A 352 6.58 -16.40 19.32
C LEU A 352 7.65 -16.38 20.43
N THR A 353 8.40 -17.47 20.52
CA THR A 353 9.61 -17.50 21.35
C THR A 353 10.69 -16.70 20.68
N GLN A 354 11.40 -15.86 21.46
CA GLN A 354 12.63 -15.26 20.99
C GLN A 354 13.60 -16.40 20.65
N PHE A 355 13.80 -16.63 19.37
CA PHE A 355 15.01 -17.35 18.98
C PHE A 355 16.17 -16.41 19.21
N SER A 356 16.92 -16.67 20.26
CA SER A 356 18.19 -16.07 20.62
C SER A 356 19.23 -16.26 19.51
#